data_1cb603d456be07344c160aa2f4ee71af
#
_entry.id   1cb603d456be07344c160aa2f4ee71af
#
_cell.length_a   1.000
_cell.length_b   1.000
_cell.length_c   1.000
_cell.angle_alpha   90.00
_cell.angle_beta   90.00
_cell.angle_gamma   90.00
#
_symmetry.space_group_name_H-M   'P 1'
#
loop_
_entity.id
_entity.type
_entity.pdbx_description
1 polymer ?
#
loop_
_entity_poly.entity_id
_entity_poly.type
_entity_poly.pdbx_seq_one_letter_code
_entity_poly.pdbx_strand_id
1 'polypeptide(L)'
;QVVALYTTHNVRLRIGVIVGLIAGGFLVPFSLVISVQMARLERGIPIWAILQGATGTIGSIFIWMPMVIWGVAAFSPERPPELTLIFHEFSWLFYITTLSLFPMQLLGIIKLAFTKDEPDSVSAFPRWLGYLTAWQLVQSFGGPMAMLFKTGIFSWGGLLPFWIPFSLFGAWYAAICWTMLRALRHQRTAEIGAGAGAGA
;
A
#
# COMPACT_ATOMS: atom_id res chain seq x y z
N GLN A 1 -13.21 24.17 -12.44
CA GLN A 1 -11.92 23.56 -12.80
C GLN A 1 -11.99 22.02 -12.80
N VAL A 2 -12.47 21.36 -11.74
CA VAL A 2 -12.55 19.89 -11.66
C VAL A 2 -13.40 19.30 -12.78
N VAL A 3 -14.62 19.79 -13.00
CA VAL A 3 -15.53 19.31 -14.06
C VAL A 3 -14.90 19.48 -15.45
N ALA A 4 -14.24 20.61 -15.70
CA ALA A 4 -13.51 20.83 -16.94
C ALA A 4 -12.42 19.79 -17.21
N LEU A 5 -11.78 19.27 -16.17
CA LEU A 5 -10.80 18.18 -16.30
C LEU A 5 -11.45 16.91 -16.88
N TYR A 6 -12.65 16.56 -16.40
CA TYR A 6 -13.37 15.37 -16.87
C TYR A 6 -13.90 15.51 -18.31
N THR A 7 -14.20 16.71 -18.77
CA THR A 7 -14.61 16.95 -20.16
C THR A 7 -13.43 17.04 -21.09
N THR A 8 -12.41 17.85 -20.75
CA THR A 8 -11.26 18.15 -21.63
C THR A 8 -10.29 16.97 -21.73
N HIS A 9 -10.05 16.23 -20.62
CA HIS A 9 -9.07 15.14 -20.55
C HIS A 9 -9.72 13.78 -20.30
N ASN A 10 -10.98 13.59 -20.69
CA ASN A 10 -11.76 12.38 -20.39
C ASN A 10 -11.04 11.07 -20.71
N VAL A 11 -10.51 10.91 -21.93
CA VAL A 11 -9.83 9.68 -22.36
C VAL A 11 -8.60 9.41 -21.51
N ARG A 12 -7.79 10.43 -21.20
CA ARG A 12 -6.59 10.28 -20.36
C ARG A 12 -6.95 9.85 -18.94
N LEU A 13 -8.01 10.43 -18.36
CA LEU A 13 -8.52 10.04 -17.04
C LEU A 13 -8.98 8.58 -17.04
N ARG A 14 -9.73 8.15 -18.04
CA ARG A 14 -10.21 6.75 -18.15
C ARG A 14 -9.05 5.76 -18.30
N ILE A 15 -8.02 6.10 -19.08
CA ILE A 15 -6.80 5.28 -19.15
C ILE A 15 -6.11 5.22 -17.79
N GLY A 16 -5.96 6.35 -17.10
CA GLY A 16 -5.40 6.39 -15.75
C GLY A 16 -6.17 5.52 -14.75
N VAL A 17 -7.50 5.54 -14.82
CA VAL A 17 -8.38 4.67 -14.02
C VAL A 17 -8.11 3.19 -14.30
N ILE A 18 -8.02 2.78 -15.57
CA ILE A 18 -7.73 1.39 -15.95
C ILE A 18 -6.37 0.95 -15.40
N VAL A 19 -5.35 1.77 -15.55
CA VAL A 19 -4.00 1.50 -15.00
C VAL A 19 -4.07 1.37 -13.47
N GLY A 20 -4.80 2.27 -12.80
CA GLY A 20 -4.98 2.23 -11.35
C GLY A 20 -5.74 0.99 -10.87
N LEU A 21 -6.76 0.53 -11.61
CA LEU A 21 -7.49 -0.70 -11.31
C LEU A 21 -6.58 -1.94 -11.39
N ILE A 22 -5.78 -2.02 -12.46
CA ILE A 22 -4.81 -3.12 -12.65
C ILE A 22 -3.77 -3.09 -11.53
N ALA A 23 -3.19 -1.91 -11.25
CA ALA A 23 -2.19 -1.73 -10.20
C ALA A 23 -2.75 -2.10 -8.81
N GLY A 24 -3.99 -1.68 -8.50
CA GLY A 24 -4.67 -2.04 -7.26
C GLY A 24 -4.86 -3.54 -7.08
N GLY A 25 -5.12 -4.28 -8.17
CA GLY A 25 -5.23 -5.73 -8.14
C GLY A 25 -3.92 -6.43 -7.75
N PHE A 26 -2.76 -5.89 -8.14
CA PHE A 26 -1.45 -6.45 -7.77
C PHE A 26 -1.10 -6.29 -6.29
N LEU A 27 -1.78 -5.42 -5.55
CA LEU A 27 -1.55 -5.26 -4.11
C LEU A 27 -1.95 -6.50 -3.31
N VAL A 28 -2.94 -7.27 -3.77
CA VAL A 28 -3.38 -8.51 -3.12
C VAL A 28 -2.26 -9.55 -3.10
N PRO A 29 -1.73 -10.05 -4.25
CA PRO A 29 -0.65 -11.01 -4.23
C PRO A 29 0.61 -10.45 -3.56
N PHE A 30 0.89 -9.16 -3.68
CA PHE A 30 2.00 -8.53 -2.98
C PHE A 30 1.86 -8.64 -1.45
N SER A 31 0.68 -8.32 -0.90
CA SER A 31 0.39 -8.46 0.52
C SER A 31 0.54 -9.91 1.00
N LEU A 32 0.08 -10.88 0.21
CA LEU A 32 0.22 -12.30 0.55
C LEU A 32 1.67 -12.77 0.57
N VAL A 33 2.52 -12.29 -0.35
CA VAL A 33 3.96 -12.60 -0.33
C VAL A 33 4.62 -12.07 0.95
N ILE A 34 4.27 -10.85 1.39
CA ILE A 34 4.75 -10.32 2.66
C ILE A 34 4.32 -11.21 3.82
N SER A 35 3.03 -11.58 3.88
CA SER A 35 2.48 -12.50 4.89
C SER A 35 3.22 -13.82 4.96
N VAL A 36 3.50 -14.45 3.83
CA VAL A 36 4.24 -15.71 3.77
C VAL A 36 5.65 -15.55 4.33
N GLN A 37 6.34 -14.46 4.01
CA GLN A 37 7.67 -14.20 4.57
C GLN A 37 7.62 -13.90 6.07
N MET A 38 6.58 -13.23 6.55
CA MET A 38 6.35 -12.98 7.97
C MET A 38 6.10 -14.30 8.73
N ALA A 39 5.25 -15.16 8.18
CA ALA A 39 4.92 -16.46 8.79
C ALA A 39 6.15 -17.37 9.00
N ARG A 40 7.18 -17.24 8.15
CA ARG A 40 8.44 -18.00 8.31
C ARG A 40 9.26 -17.54 9.51
N LEU A 41 9.05 -16.34 10.01
CA LEU A 41 9.77 -15.76 11.14
C LEU A 41 9.02 -15.92 12.46
N GLU A 42 7.75 -16.26 12.42
CA GLU A 42 6.92 -16.44 13.59
C GLU A 42 6.96 -17.91 14.07
N ARG A 43 7.09 -18.09 15.40
CA ARG A 43 7.02 -19.41 16.03
C ARG A 43 5.58 -19.66 16.51
N GLY A 44 5.02 -20.81 16.19
CA GLY A 44 3.66 -21.19 16.55
C GLY A 44 2.63 -20.60 15.57
N ILE A 45 1.50 -20.07 16.08
CA ILE A 45 0.46 -19.48 15.22
C ILE A 45 0.96 -18.13 14.69
N PRO A 46 1.06 -17.93 13.36
CA PRO A 46 1.64 -16.71 12.77
C PRO A 46 0.62 -15.55 12.76
N ILE A 47 0.31 -15.01 13.94
CA ILE A 47 -0.75 -14.01 14.14
C ILE A 47 -0.45 -12.71 13.36
N TRP A 48 0.81 -12.27 13.37
CA TRP A 48 1.20 -11.04 12.67
C TRP A 48 1.14 -11.19 11.15
N ALA A 49 1.53 -12.35 10.63
CA ALA A 49 1.39 -12.66 9.22
C ALA A 49 -0.08 -12.72 8.79
N ILE A 50 -0.94 -13.37 9.59
CA ILE A 50 -2.39 -13.43 9.33
C ILE A 50 -2.99 -12.02 9.36
N LEU A 51 -2.68 -11.22 10.38
CA LEU A 51 -3.15 -9.84 10.50
C LEU A 51 -2.73 -9.00 9.29
N GLN A 52 -1.44 -9.06 8.92
CA GLN A 52 -0.91 -8.32 7.78
C GLN A 52 -1.58 -8.75 6.46
N GLY A 53 -1.70 -10.05 6.20
CA GLY A 53 -2.32 -10.56 4.98
C GLY A 53 -3.79 -10.20 4.86
N ALA A 54 -4.55 -10.36 5.95
CA ALA A 54 -5.96 -9.99 5.99
C ALA A 54 -6.16 -8.47 5.77
N THR A 55 -5.45 -7.64 6.55
CA THR A 55 -5.61 -6.19 6.47
C THR A 55 -5.00 -5.60 5.19
N GLY A 56 -3.92 -6.16 4.67
CA GLY A 56 -3.32 -5.76 3.41
C GLY A 56 -4.20 -6.10 2.20
N THR A 57 -4.85 -7.28 2.22
CA THR A 57 -5.82 -7.68 1.18
C THR A 57 -7.06 -6.78 1.21
N ILE A 58 -7.64 -6.53 2.37
CA ILE A 58 -8.76 -5.59 2.50
C ILE A 58 -8.30 -4.18 2.15
N GLY A 59 -7.09 -3.80 2.55
CA GLY A 59 -6.47 -2.50 2.25
C GLY A 59 -6.37 -2.21 0.75
N SER A 60 -6.24 -3.24 -0.10
CA SER A 60 -6.23 -3.06 -1.56
C SER A 60 -7.53 -2.44 -2.09
N ILE A 61 -8.66 -2.65 -1.40
CA ILE A 61 -9.96 -2.05 -1.76
C ILE A 61 -9.88 -0.52 -1.70
N PHE A 62 -9.10 0.04 -0.78
CA PHE A 62 -8.92 1.48 -0.63
C PHE A 62 -8.11 2.14 -1.76
N ILE A 63 -7.42 1.33 -2.56
CA ILE A 63 -6.79 1.78 -3.81
C ILE A 63 -7.71 1.49 -5.00
N TRP A 64 -8.34 0.31 -5.03
CA TRP A 64 -9.15 -0.16 -6.14
C TRP A 64 -10.49 0.58 -6.25
N MET A 65 -11.22 0.73 -5.13
CA MET A 65 -12.55 1.36 -5.13
C MET A 65 -12.55 2.83 -5.60
N PRO A 66 -11.63 3.70 -5.16
CA PRO A 66 -11.53 5.05 -5.69
C PRO A 66 -11.35 5.09 -7.21
N MET A 67 -10.62 4.15 -7.80
CA MET A 67 -10.46 4.08 -9.25
C MET A 67 -11.79 3.77 -9.93
N VAL A 68 -12.62 2.87 -9.37
CA VAL A 68 -13.97 2.61 -9.88
C VAL A 68 -14.82 3.88 -9.83
N ILE A 69 -14.80 4.59 -8.70
CA ILE A 69 -15.62 5.80 -8.50
C ILE A 69 -15.16 6.93 -9.42
N TRP A 70 -13.85 7.15 -9.60
CA TRP A 70 -13.33 8.07 -10.61
C TRP A 70 -13.70 7.63 -12.03
N GLY A 71 -13.72 6.33 -12.29
CA GLY A 71 -14.21 5.76 -13.54
C GLY A 71 -15.67 6.12 -13.81
N VAL A 72 -16.53 6.02 -12.79
CA VAL A 72 -17.94 6.44 -12.88
C VAL A 72 -18.06 7.94 -13.18
N ALA A 73 -17.25 8.78 -12.53
CA ALA A 73 -17.22 10.23 -12.80
C ALA A 73 -16.77 10.54 -14.25
N ALA A 74 -15.80 9.79 -14.76
CA ALA A 74 -15.26 9.99 -16.12
C ALA A 74 -16.11 9.33 -17.22
N PHE A 75 -16.97 8.36 -16.89
CA PHE A 75 -17.73 7.59 -17.87
C PHE A 75 -18.76 8.43 -18.62
N SER A 76 -19.45 9.35 -17.93
CA SER A 76 -20.48 10.24 -18.51
C SER A 76 -20.15 11.69 -18.15
N PRO A 77 -19.29 12.37 -18.93
CA PRO A 77 -18.86 13.74 -18.65
C PRO A 77 -19.98 14.78 -18.87
N GLU A 78 -21.06 14.38 -19.52
CA GLU A 78 -22.28 15.19 -19.77
C GLU A 78 -23.21 15.29 -18.57
N ARG A 79 -22.94 14.57 -17.48
CA ARG A 79 -23.76 14.62 -16.26
C ARG A 79 -23.78 16.02 -15.64
N PRO A 80 -24.81 16.31 -14.81
CA PRO A 80 -24.79 17.51 -14.00
C PRO A 80 -23.48 17.68 -13.22
N PRO A 81 -22.86 18.87 -13.25
CA PRO A 81 -21.56 19.12 -12.61
C PRO A 81 -21.48 18.72 -11.14
N GLU A 82 -22.59 18.84 -10.41
CA GLU A 82 -22.69 18.51 -9.00
C GLU A 82 -22.44 17.01 -8.75
N LEU A 83 -22.98 16.13 -9.61
CA LEU A 83 -22.78 14.68 -9.50
C LEU A 83 -21.31 14.32 -9.76
N THR A 84 -20.69 14.93 -10.77
CA THR A 84 -19.26 14.72 -11.06
C THR A 84 -18.39 15.14 -9.88
N LEU A 85 -18.71 16.27 -9.24
CA LEU A 85 -17.99 16.76 -8.05
C LEU A 85 -18.16 15.81 -6.87
N ILE A 86 -19.39 15.32 -6.60
CA ILE A 86 -19.65 14.35 -5.52
C ILE A 86 -18.82 13.08 -5.72
N PHE A 87 -18.79 12.49 -6.92
CA PHE A 87 -18.00 11.30 -7.19
C PHE A 87 -16.50 11.58 -7.07
N HIS A 88 -16.03 12.75 -7.50
CA HIS A 88 -14.64 13.16 -7.37
C HIS A 88 -14.23 13.30 -5.90
N GLU A 89 -15.02 14.00 -5.10
CA GLU A 89 -14.78 14.18 -3.66
C GLU A 89 -14.85 12.84 -2.91
N PHE A 90 -15.84 12.01 -3.22
CA PHE A 90 -15.98 10.69 -2.62
C PHE A 90 -14.75 9.82 -2.88
N SER A 91 -14.26 9.78 -4.15
CA SER A 91 -13.06 9.04 -4.50
C SER A 91 -11.84 9.51 -3.70
N TRP A 92 -11.62 10.82 -3.63
CA TRP A 92 -10.49 11.38 -2.89
C TRP A 92 -10.56 11.08 -1.40
N LEU A 93 -11.71 11.33 -0.79
CA LEU A 93 -11.88 11.07 0.64
C LEU A 93 -11.73 9.59 0.95
N PHE A 94 -12.32 8.73 0.12
CA PHE A 94 -12.15 7.28 0.28
C PHE A 94 -10.68 6.85 0.17
N TYR A 95 -9.94 7.41 -0.80
CA TYR A 95 -8.54 7.10 -1.03
C TYR A 95 -7.61 7.50 0.14
N ILE A 96 -7.81 8.70 0.69
CA ILE A 96 -6.91 9.26 1.70
C ILE A 96 -7.25 8.89 3.14
N THR A 97 -8.49 8.42 3.42
CA THR A 97 -8.94 8.15 4.81
C THR A 97 -8.81 6.69 5.22
N THR A 98 -7.83 5.98 4.70
CA THR A 98 -7.62 4.53 4.94
C THR A 98 -7.02 4.18 6.31
N LEU A 99 -7.20 5.06 7.31
CA LEU A 99 -6.50 4.97 8.60
C LEU A 99 -6.72 3.65 9.36
N SER A 100 -7.90 3.05 9.25
CA SER A 100 -8.28 1.97 10.16
C SER A 100 -7.61 0.62 9.85
N LEU A 101 -7.32 0.33 8.59
CA LEU A 101 -6.81 -0.99 8.17
C LEU A 101 -5.33 -0.95 7.75
N PHE A 102 -4.92 0.10 7.06
CA PHE A 102 -3.54 0.22 6.61
C PHE A 102 -2.52 0.24 7.76
N PRO A 103 -2.70 0.98 8.86
CA PRO A 103 -1.86 0.89 10.04
C PRO A 103 -1.72 -0.52 10.63
N MET A 104 -2.78 -1.32 10.62
CA MET A 104 -2.74 -2.66 11.21
C MET A 104 -1.76 -3.59 10.51
N GLN A 105 -1.65 -3.53 9.17
CA GLN A 105 -0.65 -4.31 8.45
C GLN A 105 0.79 -3.87 8.75
N LEU A 106 1.01 -2.58 9.03
CA LEU A 106 2.34 -2.05 9.35
C LEU A 106 2.86 -2.50 10.71
N LEU A 107 1.97 -2.67 11.70
CA LEU A 107 2.34 -3.11 13.06
C LEU A 107 3.03 -4.47 13.04
N GLY A 108 2.53 -5.42 12.26
CA GLY A 108 3.14 -6.74 12.13
C GLY A 108 4.55 -6.66 11.54
N ILE A 109 4.73 -5.86 10.50
CA ILE A 109 6.04 -5.65 9.86
C ILE A 109 7.03 -4.99 10.84
N ILE A 110 6.59 -3.95 11.57
CA ILE A 110 7.39 -3.29 12.60
C ILE A 110 7.81 -4.30 13.66
N LYS A 111 6.86 -5.09 14.18
CA LYS A 111 7.15 -6.09 15.21
C LYS A 111 8.24 -7.06 14.76
N LEU A 112 8.15 -7.60 13.56
CA LEU A 112 9.12 -8.58 13.04
C LEU A 112 10.47 -7.93 12.70
N ALA A 113 10.48 -6.70 12.18
CA ALA A 113 11.72 -5.99 11.91
C ALA A 113 12.56 -5.69 13.17
N PHE A 114 11.92 -5.60 14.33
CA PHE A 114 12.60 -5.43 15.62
C PHE A 114 12.79 -6.75 16.41
N THR A 115 12.30 -7.88 15.89
CA THR A 115 12.63 -9.18 16.45
C THR A 115 14.08 -9.52 16.12
N LYS A 116 14.81 -10.14 17.06
CA LYS A 116 16.21 -10.53 16.84
C LYS A 116 16.28 -11.61 15.78
N ASP A 117 16.95 -11.31 14.67
CA ASP A 117 17.30 -12.30 13.66
C ASP A 117 18.46 -13.18 14.14
N GLU A 118 18.57 -14.37 13.60
CA GLU A 118 19.79 -15.19 13.67
C GLU A 118 20.95 -14.42 13.04
N PRO A 119 22.18 -14.44 13.63
CA PRO A 119 23.29 -13.58 13.21
C PRO A 119 23.66 -13.67 11.72
N ASP A 120 23.45 -14.83 11.09
CA ASP A 120 23.84 -15.11 9.70
C ASP A 120 22.68 -15.11 8.70
N SER A 121 21.46 -14.75 9.11
CA SER A 121 20.30 -14.75 8.23
C SER A 121 20.14 -13.41 7.49
N VAL A 122 19.90 -13.49 6.17
CA VAL A 122 19.45 -12.32 5.40
C VAL A 122 17.95 -12.12 5.67
N SER A 123 17.64 -11.23 6.61
CA SER A 123 16.26 -10.93 6.98
C SER A 123 15.49 -10.26 5.85
N ALA A 124 14.25 -10.71 5.64
CA ALA A 124 13.27 -10.05 4.79
C ALA A 124 12.81 -8.71 5.39
N PHE A 125 12.91 -8.55 6.71
CA PHE A 125 12.49 -7.37 7.47
C PHE A 125 13.65 -6.81 8.30
N PRO A 126 14.68 -6.18 7.67
CA PRO A 126 15.78 -5.59 8.40
C PRO A 126 15.31 -4.41 9.26
N ARG A 127 16.06 -4.09 10.33
CA ARG A 127 15.69 -3.03 11.29
C ARG A 127 15.42 -1.66 10.65
N TRP A 128 16.21 -1.29 9.62
CA TRP A 128 15.99 -0.02 8.92
C TRP A 128 14.62 0.04 8.24
N LEU A 129 14.13 -1.10 7.70
CA LEU A 129 12.77 -1.20 7.14
C LEU A 129 11.70 -1.03 8.23
N GLY A 130 11.98 -1.53 9.45
CA GLY A 130 11.13 -1.30 10.62
C GLY A 130 10.97 0.19 10.95
N TYR A 131 12.06 0.96 10.93
CA TYR A 131 11.99 2.43 11.11
C TYR A 131 11.23 3.13 9.99
N LEU A 132 11.47 2.75 8.73
CA LEU A 132 10.74 3.30 7.59
C LEU A 132 9.23 2.98 7.68
N THR A 133 8.88 1.77 8.12
CA THR A 133 7.51 1.33 8.33
C THR A 133 6.85 2.07 9.51
N ALA A 134 7.58 2.32 10.59
CA ALA A 134 7.09 3.12 11.71
C ALA A 134 6.83 4.58 11.30
N TRP A 135 7.69 5.14 10.47
CA TRP A 135 7.46 6.47 9.89
C TRP A 135 6.21 6.50 9.01
N GLN A 136 6.02 5.47 8.15
CA GLN A 136 4.82 5.30 7.35
C GLN A 136 3.55 5.18 8.22
N LEU A 137 3.63 4.50 9.36
CA LEU A 137 2.52 4.41 10.32
C LEU A 137 2.15 5.79 10.88
N VAL A 138 3.13 6.56 11.35
CA VAL A 138 2.89 7.88 11.94
C VAL A 138 2.19 8.82 10.96
N GLN A 139 2.66 8.88 9.72
CA GLN A 139 2.07 9.80 8.74
C GLN A 139 0.72 9.34 8.19
N SER A 140 0.33 8.06 8.36
CA SER A 140 -1.01 7.58 7.98
C SER A 140 -2.13 8.36 8.70
N PHE A 141 -1.83 8.96 9.85
CA PHE A 141 -2.76 9.82 10.58
C PHE A 141 -3.04 11.17 9.89
N GLY A 142 -2.22 11.56 8.89
CA GLY A 142 -2.46 12.77 8.10
C GLY A 142 -3.72 12.70 7.23
N GLY A 143 -4.06 11.51 6.70
CA GLY A 143 -5.21 11.32 5.82
C GLY A 143 -6.56 11.76 6.43
N PRO A 144 -6.96 11.29 7.61
CA PRO A 144 -8.19 11.70 8.26
C PRO A 144 -8.29 13.19 8.58
N MET A 145 -7.17 13.91 8.68
CA MET A 145 -7.19 15.36 8.89
C MET A 145 -7.85 16.09 7.72
N ALA A 146 -7.81 15.53 6.52
CA ALA A 146 -8.50 16.08 5.36
C ALA A 146 -10.03 16.19 5.53
N MET A 147 -10.63 15.41 6.43
CA MET A 147 -12.05 15.53 6.77
C MET A 147 -12.37 16.83 7.53
N LEU A 148 -11.38 17.36 8.26
CA LEU A 148 -11.54 18.56 9.08
C LEU A 148 -11.13 19.83 8.31
N PHE A 149 -10.22 19.73 7.34
CA PHE A 149 -9.61 20.87 6.66
C PHE A 149 -9.85 20.81 5.15
N LYS A 150 -10.68 21.72 4.64
CA LYS A 150 -10.99 21.80 3.20
C LYS A 150 -9.89 22.51 2.39
N THR A 151 -9.03 23.29 3.04
CA THR A 151 -7.97 24.08 2.40
C THR A 151 -6.66 24.02 3.17
N GLY A 152 -5.56 24.43 2.55
CA GLY A 152 -4.24 24.48 3.17
C GLY A 152 -3.50 23.14 3.17
N ILE A 153 -2.49 23.03 4.04
CA ILE A 153 -1.56 21.89 4.08
C ILE A 153 -2.23 20.57 4.52
N PHE A 154 -3.38 20.63 5.17
CA PHE A 154 -4.18 19.51 5.63
C PHE A 154 -5.36 19.16 4.72
N SER A 155 -5.55 19.88 3.61
CA SER A 155 -6.61 19.51 2.64
C SER A 155 -6.29 18.19 1.94
N TRP A 156 -7.27 17.60 1.30
CA TRP A 156 -7.14 16.32 0.58
C TRP A 156 -5.97 16.23 -0.41
N GLY A 157 -5.70 17.30 -1.18
CA GLY A 157 -4.53 17.42 -2.06
C GLY A 157 -3.35 18.14 -1.39
N GLY A 158 -3.39 18.31 -0.06
CA GLY A 158 -2.38 19.01 0.70
C GLY A 158 -1.11 18.19 0.93
N LEU A 159 -0.11 18.87 1.48
CA LEU A 159 1.21 18.26 1.70
C LEU A 159 1.14 17.08 2.67
N LEU A 160 0.42 17.21 3.80
CA LEU A 160 0.39 16.22 4.87
C LEU A 160 -0.54 15.02 4.59
N PRO A 161 -1.78 15.19 4.03
CA PRO A 161 -2.63 14.05 3.75
C PRO A 161 -2.26 13.30 2.48
N PHE A 162 -1.65 13.97 1.49
CA PHE A 162 -1.41 13.36 0.18
C PHE A 162 0.07 13.27 -0.19
N TRP A 163 0.79 14.38 -0.35
CA TRP A 163 2.12 14.36 -0.97
C TRP A 163 3.17 13.62 -0.16
N ILE A 164 3.24 13.86 1.16
CA ILE A 164 4.18 13.15 2.03
C ILE A 164 3.82 11.66 2.12
N PRO A 165 2.57 11.26 2.44
CA PRO A 165 2.19 9.86 2.47
C PRO A 165 2.42 9.15 1.14
N PHE A 166 2.06 9.74 0.03
CA PHE A 166 2.21 9.16 -1.31
C PHE A 166 3.69 8.89 -1.67
N SER A 167 4.55 9.89 -1.44
CA SER A 167 5.98 9.76 -1.72
C SER A 167 6.64 8.71 -0.85
N LEU A 168 6.34 8.71 0.45
CA LEU A 168 6.89 7.76 1.39
C LEU A 168 6.33 6.34 1.16
N PHE A 169 5.06 6.24 0.76
CA PHE A 169 4.43 4.98 0.40
C PHE A 169 5.14 4.32 -0.79
N GLY A 170 5.44 5.10 -1.83
CA GLY A 170 6.23 4.63 -2.97
C GLY A 170 7.63 4.13 -2.56
N ALA A 171 8.33 4.91 -1.73
CA ALA A 171 9.63 4.52 -1.19
C ALA A 171 9.56 3.26 -0.32
N TRP A 172 8.53 3.14 0.52
CA TRP A 172 8.28 1.98 1.35
C TRP A 172 8.00 0.72 0.53
N TYR A 173 7.16 0.81 -0.53
CA TYR A 173 6.93 -0.31 -1.44
C TYR A 173 8.20 -0.76 -2.15
N ALA A 174 8.99 0.18 -2.67
CA ALA A 174 10.28 -0.13 -3.29
C ALA A 174 11.24 -0.82 -2.30
N ALA A 175 11.29 -0.34 -1.07
CA ALA A 175 12.11 -0.90 0.01
C ALA A 175 11.68 -2.34 0.36
N ILE A 176 10.39 -2.58 0.55
CA ILE A 176 9.87 -3.93 0.80
C ILE A 176 10.14 -4.87 -0.38
N CYS A 177 9.84 -4.45 -1.61
CA CYS A 177 10.15 -5.26 -2.79
C CYS A 177 11.63 -5.66 -2.82
N TRP A 178 12.52 -4.71 -2.58
CA TRP A 178 13.95 -4.97 -2.58
C TRP A 178 14.38 -5.96 -1.51
N THR A 179 13.92 -5.78 -0.27
CA THR A 179 14.27 -6.69 0.84
C THR A 179 13.70 -8.09 0.63
N MET A 180 12.45 -8.21 0.15
CA MET A 180 11.84 -9.49 -0.18
C MET A 180 12.61 -10.22 -1.29
N LEU A 181 12.93 -9.54 -2.38
CA LEU A 181 13.71 -10.14 -3.49
C LEU A 181 15.08 -10.60 -3.03
N ARG A 182 15.74 -9.82 -2.16
CA ARG A 182 17.04 -10.20 -1.58
C ARG A 182 16.93 -11.45 -0.72
N ALA A 183 15.92 -11.50 0.16
CA ALA A 183 15.70 -12.65 1.03
C ALA A 183 15.36 -13.92 0.23
N LEU A 184 14.50 -13.83 -0.77
CA LEU A 184 14.13 -14.95 -1.64
C LEU A 184 15.31 -15.49 -2.44
N ARG A 185 16.18 -14.62 -2.98
CA ARG A 185 17.40 -15.04 -3.68
C ARG A 185 18.33 -15.81 -2.74
N HIS A 186 18.50 -15.34 -1.53
CA HIS A 186 19.35 -15.99 -0.55
C HIS A 186 18.80 -17.37 -0.14
N GLN A 187 17.48 -17.46 0.11
CA GLN A 187 16.80 -18.73 0.42
C GLN A 187 16.98 -19.75 -0.69
N ARG A 188 16.78 -19.34 -1.95
CA ARG A 188 16.94 -20.21 -3.12
C ARG A 188 18.39 -20.75 -3.24
N THR A 189 19.38 -19.90 -2.99
CA THR A 189 20.79 -20.33 -3.04
C THR A 189 21.11 -21.36 -1.95
N ALA A 190 20.59 -21.16 -0.75
CA ALA A 190 20.75 -22.09 0.37
C ALA A 190 20.09 -23.45 0.09
N GLU A 191 18.89 -23.47 -0.49
CA GLU A 191 18.18 -24.71 -0.87
C GLU A 191 18.93 -25.51 -1.94
N ILE A 192 19.47 -24.83 -2.96
CA ILE A 192 20.28 -25.49 -4.01
C ILE A 192 21.56 -26.07 -3.42
N GLY A 193 22.25 -25.35 -2.54
CA GLY A 193 23.47 -25.83 -1.87
C GLY A 193 23.21 -27.05 -0.98
N ALA A 194 22.11 -27.05 -0.23
CA ALA A 194 21.70 -28.19 0.62
C ALA A 194 21.34 -29.42 -0.21
N GLY A 195 20.63 -29.24 -1.34
CA GLY A 195 20.28 -30.35 -2.25
C GLY A 195 21.49 -30.99 -2.93
N ALA A 196 22.49 -30.19 -3.30
CA ALA A 196 23.72 -30.70 -3.88
C ALA A 196 24.60 -31.50 -2.90
N GLY A 197 24.58 -31.15 -1.59
CA GLY A 197 25.29 -31.87 -0.55
C GLY A 197 24.61 -33.17 -0.09
N ALA A 198 23.30 -33.33 -0.31
CA ALA A 198 22.56 -34.53 0.04
C ALA A 198 22.63 -35.66 -1.01
N GLY A 199 23.14 -35.34 -2.21
CA GLY A 199 23.30 -36.30 -3.33
C GLY A 199 24.73 -36.82 -3.55
N ALA A 200 25.69 -36.40 -2.71
CA ALA A 200 27.09 -36.86 -2.71
C ALA A 200 27.33 -37.79 -1.51
#